data_8168e88a17c8bc7759cf0a559cedfe83
#
_entry.id   8168e88a17c8bc7759cf0a559cedfe83
#
_cell.length_a   1.000
_cell.length_b   1.000
_cell.length_c   1.000
_cell.angle_alpha   90.00
_cell.angle_beta   90.00
_cell.angle_gamma   90.00
#
_symmetry.space_group_name_H-M   'P 1'
#
loop_
_entity.id
_entity.type
_entity.pdbx_description
1 polymer ?
#
loop_
_entity_poly.entity_id
_entity_poly.type
_entity_poly.pdbx_seq_one_letter_code
_entity_poly.pdbx_strand_id
1 'polypeptide(L)'
;EFFKERVHNIRRPRPDDFQIKQAAEQIKKSKNPLLISGGGVFYSDAMEDLSNFAIKHNIPVTQTVMGYSTMKRDHSHFLGPIGGLGGRAANNLAKQTDLAIAVGTKLADFTTGSWANFENPDFSLVSVNVSRFDASKHLAQSVIGDAKVSLQELSNALGDWKAPDEWHRKSRDELKNWNDYVDKESGPTNQELPSYAHAVGAIYRNSDPTDIAVTAAGGLVGEVVQIWRPKELNTHETEWGFSCMSYEISGALGVKMANPDKEVIAFVGD
;
A
#
# COMPACT_ATOMS: atom_id res chain seq x y z
N GLU A 1 -21.82 17.39 24.83
CA GLU A 1 -22.10 16.59 23.63
C GLU A 1 -20.83 15.95 23.03
N PHE A 2 -19.68 16.63 23.05
CA PHE A 2 -18.43 16.15 22.49
C PHE A 2 -17.94 14.83 23.11
N PHE A 3 -18.12 14.65 24.41
CA PHE A 3 -17.72 13.43 25.15
C PHE A 3 -18.79 12.34 25.25
N LYS A 4 -19.90 12.49 24.55
CA LYS A 4 -20.91 11.42 24.50
C LYS A 4 -20.43 10.27 23.65
N GLU A 5 -20.55 9.06 24.17
CA GLU A 5 -20.30 7.84 23.42
C GLU A 5 -21.18 7.80 22.16
N ARG A 6 -20.58 7.51 21.03
CA ARG A 6 -21.27 7.40 19.74
C ARG A 6 -20.87 6.10 19.06
N VAL A 7 -21.86 5.33 18.67
CA VAL A 7 -21.66 4.17 17.79
C VAL A 7 -21.88 4.61 16.34
N HIS A 8 -20.86 4.48 15.52
CA HIS A 8 -20.93 4.81 14.10
C HIS A 8 -21.15 3.55 13.27
N ASN A 9 -22.26 3.51 12.52
CA ASN A 9 -22.48 2.47 11.53
C ASN A 9 -21.76 2.86 10.21
N ILE A 10 -20.73 2.13 9.88
CA ILE A 10 -19.97 2.34 8.65
C ILE A 10 -20.80 1.87 7.46
N ARG A 11 -21.20 2.79 6.61
CA ARG A 11 -21.85 2.47 5.34
C ARG A 11 -20.81 2.09 4.30
N ARG A 12 -21.12 1.06 3.51
CA ARG A 12 -20.31 0.63 2.37
C ARG A 12 -21.05 0.96 1.07
N PRO A 13 -20.86 2.16 0.49
CA PRO A 13 -21.52 2.52 -0.76
C PRO A 13 -21.07 1.59 -1.88
N ARG A 14 -22.04 1.04 -2.61
CA ARG A 14 -21.77 0.26 -3.81
C ARG A 14 -21.47 1.18 -4.98
N PRO A 15 -20.51 0.82 -5.83
CA PRO A 15 -20.30 1.53 -7.10
C PRO A 15 -21.49 1.29 -8.05
N ASP A 16 -21.59 2.17 -9.03
CA ASP A 16 -22.56 2.04 -10.12
C ASP A 16 -22.17 0.89 -11.06
N ASP A 17 -23.15 0.11 -11.52
CA ASP A 17 -22.93 -1.05 -12.40
C ASP A 17 -22.23 -0.66 -13.72
N PHE A 18 -22.51 0.54 -14.24
CA PHE A 18 -21.85 1.05 -15.44
C PHE A 18 -20.36 1.30 -15.18
N GLN A 19 -20.02 1.89 -14.04
CA GLN A 19 -18.62 2.11 -13.64
C GLN A 19 -17.86 0.78 -13.49
N ILE A 20 -18.46 -0.20 -12.85
CA ILE A 20 -17.87 -1.56 -12.71
C ILE A 20 -17.62 -2.18 -14.08
N LYS A 21 -18.61 -2.12 -14.98
CA LYS A 21 -18.47 -2.68 -16.34
C LYS A 21 -17.34 -2.01 -17.11
N GLN A 22 -17.29 -0.68 -17.12
CA GLN A 22 -16.24 0.07 -17.84
C GLN A 22 -14.84 -0.24 -17.26
N ALA A 23 -14.72 -0.26 -15.94
CA ALA A 23 -13.45 -0.60 -15.29
C ALA A 23 -13.01 -2.04 -15.61
N ALA A 24 -13.94 -3.00 -15.55
CA ALA A 24 -13.64 -4.38 -15.90
C ALA A 24 -13.22 -4.56 -17.38
N GLU A 25 -13.87 -3.85 -18.31
CA GLU A 25 -13.48 -3.85 -19.73
C GLU A 25 -12.08 -3.27 -19.95
N GLN A 26 -11.71 -2.22 -19.19
CA GLN A 26 -10.38 -1.64 -19.24
C GLN A 26 -9.33 -2.59 -18.64
N ILE A 27 -9.62 -3.20 -17.49
CA ILE A 27 -8.73 -4.18 -16.84
C ILE A 27 -8.47 -5.38 -17.77
N LYS A 28 -9.50 -5.91 -18.44
CA LYS A 28 -9.37 -7.06 -19.35
C LYS A 28 -8.45 -6.79 -20.55
N LYS A 29 -8.23 -5.55 -20.94
CA LYS A 29 -7.34 -5.16 -22.05
C LYS A 29 -5.89 -5.03 -21.62
N SER A 30 -5.64 -4.87 -20.32
CA SER A 30 -4.28 -4.67 -19.79
C SER A 30 -3.44 -5.95 -19.89
N LYS A 31 -2.15 -5.75 -20.19
CA LYS A 31 -1.13 -6.80 -20.20
C LYS A 31 -0.24 -6.72 -18.97
N ASN A 32 -0.10 -5.52 -18.41
CA ASN A 32 0.80 -5.22 -17.30
C ASN A 32 0.06 -4.47 -16.16
N PRO A 33 -1.03 -5.02 -15.61
CA PRO A 33 -1.80 -4.33 -14.58
C PRO A 33 -1.05 -4.31 -13.25
N LEU A 34 -1.21 -3.21 -12.48
CA LEU A 34 -0.64 -3.04 -11.16
C LEU A 34 -1.72 -2.56 -10.18
N LEU A 35 -1.93 -3.29 -9.08
CA LEU A 35 -2.76 -2.83 -7.96
C LEU A 35 -1.98 -1.88 -7.06
N ILE A 36 -2.61 -0.75 -6.68
CA ILE A 36 -2.06 0.21 -5.73
C ILE A 36 -3.01 0.27 -4.54
N SER A 37 -2.61 -0.34 -3.43
CA SER A 37 -3.39 -0.37 -2.19
C SER A 37 -3.11 0.87 -1.36
N GLY A 38 -4.15 1.64 -1.04
CA GLY A 38 -4.09 2.79 -0.14
C GLY A 38 -4.76 2.53 1.21
N GLY A 39 -4.76 3.55 2.09
CA GLY A 39 -5.37 3.48 3.42
C GLY A 39 -6.86 3.14 3.42
N GLY A 40 -7.58 3.43 2.32
CA GLY A 40 -8.99 3.05 2.17
C GLY A 40 -9.23 1.54 2.19
N VAL A 41 -8.25 0.72 1.83
CA VAL A 41 -8.33 -0.74 1.96
C VAL A 41 -8.37 -1.14 3.42
N PHE A 42 -7.55 -0.52 4.26
CA PHE A 42 -7.56 -0.71 5.70
C PHE A 42 -8.89 -0.29 6.31
N TYR A 43 -9.32 0.96 6.08
CA TYR A 43 -10.55 1.51 6.65
C TYR A 43 -11.82 0.82 6.16
N SER A 44 -11.79 0.18 5.00
CA SER A 44 -12.89 -0.64 4.48
C SER A 44 -12.87 -2.08 4.99
N ASP A 45 -11.87 -2.48 5.80
CA ASP A 45 -11.65 -3.89 6.17
C ASP A 45 -11.62 -4.80 4.92
N ALA A 46 -10.87 -4.37 3.91
CA ALA A 46 -10.83 -4.99 2.58
C ALA A 46 -9.51 -5.73 2.28
N MET A 47 -8.70 -6.01 3.30
CA MET A 47 -7.37 -6.62 3.11
C MET A 47 -7.46 -8.05 2.56
N GLU A 48 -8.43 -8.84 3.04
CA GLU A 48 -8.68 -10.19 2.53
C GLU A 48 -9.24 -10.14 1.10
N ASP A 49 -10.15 -9.20 0.82
CA ASP A 49 -10.70 -9.01 -0.53
C ASP A 49 -9.62 -8.58 -1.53
N LEU A 50 -8.68 -7.72 -1.11
CA LEU A 50 -7.51 -7.33 -1.90
C LEU A 50 -6.62 -8.54 -2.20
N SER A 51 -6.31 -9.35 -1.19
CA SER A 51 -5.53 -10.58 -1.33
C SER A 51 -6.17 -11.56 -2.31
N ASN A 52 -7.46 -11.84 -2.12
CA ASN A 52 -8.23 -12.73 -2.98
C ASN A 52 -8.32 -12.22 -4.42
N PHE A 53 -8.52 -10.91 -4.61
CA PHE A 53 -8.53 -10.27 -5.91
C PHE A 53 -7.19 -10.42 -6.62
N ALA A 54 -6.08 -10.13 -5.92
CA ALA A 54 -4.73 -10.24 -6.46
C ALA A 54 -4.40 -11.68 -6.92
N ILE A 55 -4.72 -12.67 -6.09
CA ILE A 55 -4.50 -14.09 -6.40
C ILE A 55 -5.37 -14.53 -7.59
N LYS A 56 -6.67 -14.25 -7.52
CA LYS A 56 -7.63 -14.70 -8.54
C LYS A 56 -7.30 -14.13 -9.92
N HIS A 57 -6.92 -12.84 -9.97
CA HIS A 57 -6.66 -12.14 -11.23
C HIS A 57 -5.17 -12.01 -11.56
N ASN A 58 -4.29 -12.63 -10.75
CA ASN A 58 -2.84 -12.69 -10.96
C ASN A 58 -2.18 -11.31 -11.12
N ILE A 59 -2.58 -10.33 -10.29
CA ILE A 59 -2.10 -8.95 -10.38
C ILE A 59 -1.16 -8.62 -9.21
N PRO A 60 0.08 -8.15 -9.45
CA PRO A 60 0.97 -7.70 -8.38
C PRO A 60 0.40 -6.48 -7.65
N VAL A 61 0.66 -6.41 -6.33
CA VAL A 61 0.13 -5.38 -5.43
C VAL A 61 1.27 -4.58 -4.83
N THR A 62 1.21 -3.28 -5.04
CA THR A 62 2.04 -2.31 -4.34
C THR A 62 1.22 -1.52 -3.33
N GLN A 63 1.88 -0.95 -2.34
CA GLN A 63 1.24 -0.26 -1.23
C GLN A 63 1.71 1.18 -1.14
N THR A 64 0.78 2.11 -0.92
CA THR A 64 1.16 3.48 -0.56
C THR A 64 1.64 3.53 0.88
N VAL A 65 2.25 4.63 1.32
CA VAL A 65 2.65 4.82 2.73
C VAL A 65 1.46 4.61 3.67
N MET A 66 0.29 5.20 3.35
CA MET A 66 -0.95 5.03 4.13
C MET A 66 -1.62 3.66 3.97
N GLY A 67 -1.29 2.92 2.94
CA GLY A 67 -1.78 1.55 2.70
C GLY A 67 -0.77 0.49 3.12
N TYR A 68 0.33 0.88 3.78
CA TYR A 68 1.36 -0.06 4.17
C TYR A 68 0.82 -1.03 5.24
N SER A 69 1.27 -2.28 5.20
CA SER A 69 0.74 -3.41 5.97
C SER A 69 -0.71 -3.84 5.68
N THR A 70 -1.31 -3.41 4.57
CA THR A 70 -2.56 -4.01 4.06
C THR A 70 -2.35 -5.38 3.40
N MET A 71 -1.10 -5.78 3.17
CA MET A 71 -0.68 -7.09 2.67
C MET A 71 0.64 -7.50 3.30
N LYS A 72 0.78 -8.79 3.64
CA LYS A 72 2.01 -9.35 4.23
C LYS A 72 3.13 -9.46 3.20
N ARG A 73 4.38 -9.37 3.66
CA ARG A 73 5.58 -9.46 2.81
C ARG A 73 5.76 -10.80 2.09
N ASP A 74 5.24 -11.87 2.65
CA ASP A 74 5.34 -13.23 2.10
C ASP A 74 4.19 -13.59 1.16
N HIS A 75 3.21 -12.69 0.99
CA HIS A 75 2.13 -12.90 0.03
C HIS A 75 2.68 -12.97 -1.40
N SER A 76 2.21 -13.95 -2.18
CA SER A 76 2.74 -14.24 -3.53
C SER A 76 2.67 -13.06 -4.50
N HIS A 77 1.75 -12.12 -4.29
CA HIS A 77 1.55 -10.93 -5.14
C HIS A 77 2.03 -9.62 -4.48
N PHE A 78 2.65 -9.69 -3.30
CA PHE A 78 3.24 -8.52 -2.65
C PHE A 78 4.43 -7.99 -3.47
N LEU A 79 4.49 -6.68 -3.67
CA LEU A 79 5.56 -6.00 -4.41
C LEU A 79 6.28 -4.93 -3.58
N GLY A 80 5.73 -4.58 -2.42
CA GLY A 80 6.29 -3.55 -1.55
C GLY A 80 5.74 -2.15 -1.79
N PRO A 81 6.35 -1.13 -1.16
CA PRO A 81 5.87 0.25 -1.22
C PRO A 81 6.20 0.93 -2.55
N ILE A 82 5.29 1.81 -3.02
CA ILE A 82 5.45 2.64 -4.22
C ILE A 82 5.64 4.11 -3.87
N GLY A 83 6.24 4.85 -4.77
CA GLY A 83 6.33 6.31 -4.74
C GLY A 83 7.70 6.83 -4.36
N GLY A 84 7.77 8.11 -3.98
CA GLY A 84 9.02 8.79 -3.63
C GLY A 84 9.76 8.18 -2.44
N LEU A 85 9.03 7.57 -1.49
CA LEU A 85 9.58 6.81 -0.37
C LEU A 85 9.51 5.28 -0.61
N GLY A 86 9.08 4.87 -1.80
CA GLY A 86 8.85 3.47 -2.14
C GLY A 86 10.11 2.70 -2.52
N GLY A 87 9.93 1.38 -2.66
CA GLY A 87 10.98 0.48 -3.09
C GLY A 87 11.20 0.48 -4.60
N ARG A 88 12.43 0.18 -5.00
CA ARG A 88 12.82 0.12 -6.42
C ARG A 88 11.97 -0.88 -7.21
N ALA A 89 11.61 -2.03 -6.60
CA ALA A 89 10.80 -3.05 -7.27
C ALA A 89 9.44 -2.49 -7.73
N ALA A 90 8.70 -1.85 -6.83
CA ALA A 90 7.40 -1.26 -7.14
C ALA A 90 7.51 -0.13 -8.17
N ASN A 91 8.50 0.75 -8.02
CA ASN A 91 8.70 1.86 -8.94
C ASN A 91 9.14 1.39 -10.34
N ASN A 92 9.97 0.35 -10.45
CA ASN A 92 10.36 -0.22 -11.74
C ASN A 92 9.18 -0.87 -12.48
N LEU A 93 8.28 -1.53 -11.76
CA LEU A 93 7.07 -2.07 -12.38
C LEU A 93 6.09 -0.95 -12.75
N ALA A 94 5.93 0.06 -11.91
CA ALA A 94 5.05 1.20 -12.20
C ALA A 94 5.43 1.90 -13.52
N LYS A 95 6.72 2.01 -13.84
CA LYS A 95 7.19 2.58 -15.12
C LYS A 95 6.76 1.79 -16.36
N GLN A 96 6.45 0.52 -16.19
CA GLN A 96 6.14 -0.41 -17.27
C GLN A 96 4.67 -0.80 -17.30
N THR A 97 3.92 -0.44 -16.25
CA THR A 97 2.48 -0.76 -16.19
C THR A 97 1.71 0.00 -17.27
N ASP A 98 0.78 -0.70 -17.91
CA ASP A 98 -0.18 -0.11 -18.85
C ASP A 98 -1.51 0.23 -18.17
N LEU A 99 -1.73 -0.30 -16.95
CA LEU A 99 -2.91 -0.01 -16.15
C LEU A 99 -2.60 -0.03 -14.65
N ALA A 100 -2.80 1.06 -13.95
CA ALA A 100 -2.88 1.08 -12.51
C ALA A 100 -4.34 0.93 -12.05
N ILE A 101 -4.56 0.05 -11.05
CA ILE A 101 -5.84 -0.09 -10.36
C ILE A 101 -5.62 0.44 -8.94
N ALA A 102 -5.96 1.70 -8.72
CA ALA A 102 -5.78 2.39 -7.45
C ALA A 102 -6.99 2.14 -6.55
N VAL A 103 -6.77 1.55 -5.37
CA VAL A 103 -7.83 1.18 -4.43
C VAL A 103 -7.66 1.93 -3.12
N GLY A 104 -8.60 2.82 -2.82
CA GLY A 104 -8.63 3.57 -1.55
C GLY A 104 -7.44 4.51 -1.36
N THR A 105 -6.92 5.10 -2.43
CA THR A 105 -5.82 6.07 -2.39
C THR A 105 -6.16 7.36 -3.14
N LYS A 106 -5.54 8.47 -2.72
CA LYS A 106 -5.66 9.78 -3.38
C LYS A 106 -4.72 9.95 -4.57
N LEU A 107 -3.73 9.06 -4.75
CA LEU A 107 -2.65 9.20 -5.72
C LEU A 107 -1.95 10.56 -5.64
N ALA A 108 -1.58 10.94 -4.40
CA ALA A 108 -0.80 12.15 -4.13
C ALA A 108 0.62 12.05 -4.71
N ASP A 109 1.33 13.17 -4.80
CA ASP A 109 2.66 13.28 -5.40
C ASP A 109 3.67 12.27 -4.84
N PHE A 110 3.69 12.06 -3.53
CA PHE A 110 4.58 11.06 -2.92
C PHE A 110 4.28 9.63 -3.40
N THR A 111 3.02 9.29 -3.68
CA THR A 111 2.65 7.96 -4.20
C THR A 111 3.03 7.79 -5.66
N THR A 112 2.88 8.84 -6.46
CA THR A 112 3.09 8.78 -7.91
C THR A 112 4.51 9.21 -8.32
N GLY A 113 5.32 9.74 -7.38
CA GLY A 113 6.56 10.42 -7.69
C GLY A 113 6.31 11.62 -8.62
N SER A 114 5.27 12.41 -8.34
CA SER A 114 4.76 13.48 -9.22
C SER A 114 4.51 12.97 -10.66
N TRP A 115 3.98 11.76 -10.77
CA TRP A 115 3.70 11.00 -12.00
C TRP A 115 4.93 10.49 -12.76
N ALA A 116 6.15 10.74 -12.29
CA ALA A 116 7.37 10.22 -12.91
C ALA A 116 7.51 8.68 -12.80
N ASN A 117 6.68 8.03 -11.97
CA ASN A 117 6.66 6.57 -11.89
C ASN A 117 5.82 5.89 -12.98
N PHE A 118 5.07 6.64 -13.80
CA PHE A 118 4.18 6.10 -14.83
C PHE A 118 4.61 6.61 -16.20
N GLU A 119 5.65 5.99 -16.76
CA GLU A 119 6.32 6.42 -18.01
C GLU A 119 5.73 5.73 -19.26
N ASN A 120 4.91 4.69 -19.10
CA ASN A 120 4.34 3.95 -20.23
C ASN A 120 3.39 4.86 -21.02
N PRO A 121 3.59 5.07 -22.34
CA PRO A 121 2.71 5.92 -23.14
C PRO A 121 1.27 5.39 -23.26
N ASP A 122 1.08 4.08 -23.08
CA ASP A 122 -0.24 3.44 -23.09
C ASP A 122 -0.88 3.37 -21.68
N PHE A 123 -0.29 4.07 -20.71
CA PHE A 123 -0.76 4.06 -19.33
C PHE A 123 -2.20 4.53 -19.20
N SER A 124 -2.97 3.80 -18.42
CA SER A 124 -4.33 4.14 -18.04
C SER A 124 -4.59 3.87 -16.56
N LEU A 125 -5.67 4.42 -16.02
CA LEU A 125 -5.95 4.38 -14.59
C LEU A 125 -7.42 4.00 -14.32
N VAL A 126 -7.62 3.01 -13.45
CA VAL A 126 -8.88 2.74 -12.77
C VAL A 126 -8.73 3.19 -11.31
N SER A 127 -9.65 4.01 -10.80
CA SER A 127 -9.59 4.51 -9.43
C SER A 127 -10.84 4.14 -8.64
N VAL A 128 -10.66 3.31 -7.62
CA VAL A 128 -11.69 2.92 -6.66
C VAL A 128 -11.57 3.78 -5.42
N ASN A 129 -12.58 4.63 -5.17
CA ASN A 129 -12.57 5.50 -3.98
C ASN A 129 -14.00 5.87 -3.56
N VAL A 130 -14.21 6.03 -2.25
CA VAL A 130 -15.48 6.56 -1.71
C VAL A 130 -15.63 8.06 -1.98
N SER A 131 -14.51 8.78 -2.11
CA SER A 131 -14.47 10.18 -2.50
C SER A 131 -14.65 10.31 -4.01
N ARG A 132 -15.75 10.91 -4.43
CA ARG A 132 -16.02 11.17 -5.85
C ARG A 132 -14.91 11.99 -6.50
N PHE A 133 -14.40 12.99 -5.78
CA PHE A 133 -13.32 13.84 -6.26
C PHE A 133 -12.03 13.02 -6.51
N ASP A 134 -11.64 12.20 -5.54
CA ASP A 134 -10.41 11.40 -5.66
C ASP A 134 -10.54 10.27 -6.70
N ALA A 135 -11.73 9.69 -6.85
CA ALA A 135 -11.98 8.69 -7.87
C ALA A 135 -11.89 9.25 -9.31
N SER A 136 -12.22 10.54 -9.50
CA SER A 136 -12.33 11.14 -10.83
C SER A 136 -11.10 11.93 -11.28
N LYS A 137 -10.06 12.01 -10.44
CA LYS A 137 -8.81 12.70 -10.79
C LYS A 137 -8.01 11.96 -11.86
N HIS A 138 -7.09 12.67 -12.50
CA HIS A 138 -6.04 12.12 -13.37
C HIS A 138 -6.58 11.32 -14.57
N LEU A 139 -7.74 11.71 -15.09
CA LEU A 139 -8.41 11.03 -16.21
C LEU A 139 -8.73 9.55 -15.92
N ALA A 140 -8.90 9.20 -14.65
CA ALA A 140 -9.18 7.83 -14.24
C ALA A 140 -10.59 7.37 -14.68
N GLN A 141 -10.71 6.10 -15.03
CA GLN A 141 -12.00 5.40 -15.00
C GLN A 141 -12.43 5.28 -13.54
N SER A 142 -13.43 6.04 -13.16
CA SER A 142 -13.89 6.11 -11.77
C SER A 142 -14.72 4.89 -11.39
N VAL A 143 -14.47 4.37 -10.18
CA VAL A 143 -15.33 3.41 -9.47
C VAL A 143 -15.61 4.01 -8.09
N ILE A 144 -16.76 4.69 -7.96
CA ILE A 144 -17.10 5.43 -6.75
C ILE A 144 -17.82 4.50 -5.77
N GLY A 145 -17.07 3.97 -4.81
CA GLY A 145 -17.59 3.00 -3.86
C GLY A 145 -16.58 2.63 -2.76
N ASP A 146 -17.07 1.88 -1.79
CA ASP A 146 -16.25 1.28 -0.74
C ASP A 146 -15.28 0.26 -1.35
N ALA A 147 -14.04 0.20 -0.85
CA ALA A 147 -13.00 -0.65 -1.42
C ALA A 147 -13.38 -2.14 -1.38
N LYS A 148 -13.96 -2.62 -0.27
CA LYS A 148 -14.37 -4.02 -0.11
C LYS A 148 -15.41 -4.43 -1.14
N VAL A 149 -16.49 -3.68 -1.20
CA VAL A 149 -17.60 -3.96 -2.13
C VAL A 149 -17.13 -3.82 -3.58
N SER A 150 -16.33 -2.79 -3.88
CA SER A 150 -15.83 -2.56 -5.24
C SER A 150 -14.91 -3.67 -5.72
N LEU A 151 -14.00 -4.18 -4.87
CA LEU A 151 -13.14 -5.33 -5.23
C LEU A 151 -13.96 -6.58 -5.52
N GLN A 152 -15.00 -6.87 -4.72
CA GLN A 152 -15.89 -8.00 -4.95
C GLN A 152 -16.65 -7.87 -6.27
N GLU A 153 -17.24 -6.70 -6.55
CA GLU A 153 -17.99 -6.43 -7.77
C GLU A 153 -17.09 -6.47 -9.03
N LEU A 154 -15.89 -5.88 -8.95
CA LEU A 154 -14.91 -5.96 -10.03
C LEU A 154 -14.46 -7.41 -10.28
N SER A 155 -14.21 -8.17 -9.20
CA SER A 155 -13.84 -9.59 -9.33
C SER A 155 -14.95 -10.43 -10.01
N ASN A 156 -16.21 -10.14 -9.67
CA ASN A 156 -17.35 -10.78 -10.33
C ASN A 156 -17.43 -10.42 -11.82
N ALA A 157 -17.24 -9.15 -12.16
CA ALA A 157 -17.27 -8.66 -13.55
C ALA A 157 -16.10 -9.15 -14.40
N LEU A 158 -14.93 -9.37 -13.78
CA LEU A 158 -13.76 -9.94 -14.45
C LEU A 158 -13.92 -11.45 -14.72
N GLY A 159 -14.65 -12.17 -13.87
CA GLY A 159 -14.84 -13.63 -13.99
C GLY A 159 -13.52 -14.38 -13.81
N ASP A 160 -13.14 -15.19 -14.81
CA ASP A 160 -11.91 -15.99 -14.80
C ASP A 160 -10.71 -15.29 -15.47
N TRP A 161 -10.86 -14.02 -15.83
CA TRP A 161 -9.76 -13.27 -16.42
C TRP A 161 -8.58 -13.17 -15.46
N LYS A 162 -7.37 -13.30 -16.00
CA LYS A 162 -6.10 -13.17 -15.27
C LYS A 162 -5.10 -12.36 -16.08
N ALA A 163 -4.28 -11.61 -15.39
CA ALA A 163 -3.10 -10.97 -15.98
C ALA A 163 -2.08 -12.05 -16.43
N PRO A 164 -1.22 -11.73 -17.42
CA PRO A 164 -0.20 -12.66 -17.91
C PRO A 164 0.76 -13.15 -16.81
N ASP A 165 1.07 -14.45 -16.79
CA ASP A 165 2.00 -15.04 -15.81
C ASP A 165 3.41 -14.45 -15.91
N GLU A 166 3.82 -14.00 -17.09
CA GLU A 166 5.11 -13.35 -17.30
C GLU A 166 5.23 -12.07 -16.49
N TRP A 167 4.15 -11.28 -16.44
CA TRP A 167 4.10 -10.06 -15.64
C TRP A 167 4.24 -10.33 -14.14
N HIS A 168 3.55 -11.33 -13.64
CA HIS A 168 3.67 -11.76 -12.25
C HIS A 168 5.09 -12.29 -11.95
N ARG A 169 5.68 -13.13 -12.81
CA ARG A 169 7.07 -13.58 -12.63
C ARG A 169 8.04 -12.40 -12.56
N LYS A 170 7.93 -11.44 -13.49
CA LYS A 170 8.74 -10.23 -13.45
C LYS A 170 8.62 -9.46 -12.13
N SER A 171 7.40 -9.36 -11.57
CA SER A 171 7.19 -8.73 -10.28
C SER A 171 7.94 -9.44 -9.14
N ARG A 172 7.98 -10.77 -9.17
CA ARG A 172 8.72 -11.57 -8.17
C ARG A 172 10.22 -11.39 -8.29
N ASP A 173 10.74 -11.34 -9.51
CA ASP A 173 12.17 -11.13 -9.76
C ASP A 173 12.62 -9.73 -9.30
N GLU A 174 11.85 -8.70 -9.62
CA GLU A 174 12.11 -7.33 -9.14
C GLU A 174 12.05 -7.24 -7.60
N LEU A 175 11.05 -7.87 -6.97
CA LEU A 175 10.95 -7.90 -5.51
C LEU A 175 12.12 -8.63 -4.88
N LYS A 176 12.53 -9.75 -5.44
CA LYS A 176 13.69 -10.51 -4.95
C LYS A 176 14.97 -9.64 -4.99
N ASN A 177 15.25 -9.03 -6.13
CA ASN A 177 16.42 -8.16 -6.30
C ASN A 177 16.39 -6.97 -5.32
N TRP A 178 15.21 -6.40 -5.09
CA TRP A 178 15.04 -5.34 -4.12
C TRP A 178 15.25 -5.82 -2.68
N ASN A 179 14.68 -6.96 -2.31
CA ASN A 179 14.88 -7.53 -0.97
C ASN A 179 16.34 -7.88 -0.69
N ASP A 180 17.04 -8.47 -1.66
CA ASP A 180 18.47 -8.79 -1.54
C ASP A 180 19.31 -7.52 -1.30
N TYR A 181 18.95 -6.42 -1.99
CA TYR A 181 19.58 -5.12 -1.77
C TYR A 181 19.28 -4.56 -0.37
N VAL A 182 18.02 -4.53 0.04
CA VAL A 182 17.61 -4.03 1.36
C VAL A 182 18.25 -4.85 2.49
N ASP A 183 18.28 -6.18 2.36
CA ASP A 183 18.89 -7.06 3.37
C ASP A 183 20.40 -6.82 3.51
N LYS A 184 21.07 -6.49 2.41
CA LYS A 184 22.48 -6.12 2.42
C LYS A 184 22.70 -4.76 3.09
N GLU A 185 21.98 -3.73 2.69
CA GLU A 185 22.18 -2.35 3.16
C GLU A 185 21.72 -2.13 4.62
N SER A 186 20.74 -2.92 5.09
CA SER A 186 20.24 -2.88 6.46
C SER A 186 20.82 -3.99 7.36
N GLY A 187 21.77 -4.75 6.85
CA GLY A 187 22.40 -5.88 7.53
C GLY A 187 23.21 -5.47 8.78
N PRO A 188 23.74 -6.45 9.53
CA PRO A 188 24.66 -6.16 10.62
C PRO A 188 25.90 -5.41 10.15
N THR A 189 26.36 -4.44 10.95
CA THR A 189 27.54 -3.63 10.64
C THR A 189 28.44 -3.47 11.87
N ASN A 190 29.74 -3.33 11.62
CA ASN A 190 30.74 -2.96 12.63
C ASN A 190 31.21 -1.50 12.47
N GLN A 191 30.49 -0.68 11.70
CA GLN A 191 30.80 0.74 11.57
C GLN A 191 30.61 1.46 12.91
N GLU A 192 31.49 2.41 13.21
CA GLU A 192 31.42 3.23 14.41
C GLU A 192 30.11 4.04 14.46
N LEU A 193 29.69 4.56 13.29
CA LEU A 193 28.41 5.26 13.11
C LEU A 193 27.56 4.48 12.11
N PRO A 194 26.61 3.66 12.58
CA PRO A 194 25.69 2.96 11.70
C PRO A 194 24.72 3.93 11.01
N SER A 195 24.33 3.62 9.77
CA SER A 195 23.30 4.40 9.06
C SER A 195 21.90 4.15 9.66
N TYR A 196 20.92 4.98 9.29
CA TYR A 196 19.52 4.73 9.63
C TYR A 196 19.04 3.36 9.14
N ALA A 197 19.46 2.95 7.96
CA ALA A 197 19.13 1.61 7.44
C ALA A 197 19.63 0.48 8.34
N HIS A 198 20.85 0.58 8.86
CA HIS A 198 21.39 -0.41 9.81
C HIS A 198 20.58 -0.44 11.12
N ALA A 199 20.22 0.74 11.66
CA ALA A 199 19.46 0.86 12.90
C ALA A 199 18.04 0.28 12.74
N VAL A 200 17.31 0.69 11.72
CA VAL A 200 15.97 0.15 11.40
C VAL A 200 16.04 -1.34 11.12
N GLY A 201 17.06 -1.80 10.37
CA GLY A 201 17.27 -3.22 10.08
C GLY A 201 17.54 -4.05 11.34
N ALA A 202 18.30 -3.51 12.29
CA ALA A 202 18.55 -4.18 13.58
C ALA A 202 17.25 -4.32 14.39
N ILE A 203 16.45 -3.27 14.48
CA ILE A 203 15.13 -3.29 15.14
C ILE A 203 14.22 -4.31 14.45
N TYR A 204 14.10 -4.26 13.11
CA TYR A 204 13.25 -5.15 12.34
C TYR A 204 13.60 -6.63 12.51
N ARG A 205 14.91 -6.97 12.55
CA ARG A 205 15.35 -8.37 12.77
C ARG A 205 15.04 -8.91 14.17
N ASN A 206 14.97 -8.03 15.16
CA ASN A 206 14.69 -8.38 16.56
C ASN A 206 13.21 -8.18 16.95
N SER A 207 12.36 -7.70 16.03
CA SER A 207 10.94 -7.51 16.30
C SER A 207 10.15 -8.78 16.08
N ASP A 208 9.11 -8.95 16.89
CA ASP A 208 8.09 -9.97 16.66
C ASP A 208 7.22 -9.63 15.43
N PRO A 209 6.61 -10.64 14.80
CA PRO A 209 5.74 -10.40 13.63
C PRO A 209 4.59 -9.44 13.87
N THR A 210 4.10 -9.36 15.11
CA THR A 210 2.94 -8.55 15.51
C THR A 210 3.29 -7.15 16.02
N ASP A 211 4.58 -6.83 16.17
CA ASP A 211 5.04 -5.51 16.60
C ASP A 211 4.62 -4.43 15.60
N ILE A 212 4.23 -3.27 16.12
CA ILE A 212 3.69 -2.18 15.32
C ILE A 212 4.71 -1.04 15.24
N ALA A 213 5.17 -0.75 14.03
CA ALA A 213 5.98 0.43 13.75
C ALA A 213 5.10 1.67 13.60
N VAL A 214 5.48 2.76 14.28
CA VAL A 214 4.79 4.05 14.17
C VAL A 214 5.76 5.09 13.63
N THR A 215 5.36 5.77 12.56
CA THR A 215 6.15 6.81 11.88
C THR A 215 5.28 8.03 11.58
N ALA A 216 5.87 9.16 11.27
CA ALA A 216 5.14 10.32 10.74
C ALA A 216 5.97 11.12 9.73
N ALA A 217 6.84 12.00 10.18
CA ALA A 217 7.55 12.95 9.34
C ALA A 217 9.06 12.66 9.22
N GLY A 218 9.71 13.34 8.28
CA GLY A 218 11.16 13.32 8.11
C GLY A 218 11.69 12.16 7.26
N GLY A 219 13.02 12.04 7.20
CA GLY A 219 13.72 11.04 6.38
C GLY A 219 13.54 9.61 6.89
N LEU A 220 13.41 9.44 8.21
CA LEU A 220 13.35 8.11 8.84
C LEU A 220 12.12 7.30 8.39
N VAL A 221 11.00 7.95 8.09
CA VAL A 221 9.81 7.26 7.56
C VAL A 221 10.11 6.55 6.24
N GLY A 222 10.95 7.12 5.39
CA GLY A 222 11.38 6.49 4.13
C GLY A 222 12.16 5.19 4.39
N GLU A 223 13.09 5.22 5.33
CA GLU A 223 13.85 4.03 5.73
C GLU A 223 12.94 2.95 6.31
N VAL A 224 12.02 3.33 7.20
CA VAL A 224 11.08 2.38 7.81
C VAL A 224 10.18 1.74 6.76
N VAL A 225 9.57 2.53 5.86
CA VAL A 225 8.67 2.00 4.81
C VAL A 225 9.39 1.00 3.88
N GLN A 226 10.70 1.18 3.63
CA GLN A 226 11.48 0.28 2.78
C GLN A 226 11.97 -0.98 3.53
N ILE A 227 12.33 -0.86 4.81
CA ILE A 227 12.99 -1.90 5.59
C ILE A 227 12.00 -2.70 6.44
N TRP A 228 11.00 -2.03 7.05
CA TRP A 228 9.96 -2.65 7.86
C TRP A 228 8.93 -3.37 6.98
N ARG A 229 9.34 -4.49 6.38
CA ARG A 229 8.45 -5.27 5.52
C ARG A 229 7.42 -6.01 6.37
N PRO A 230 6.11 -5.78 6.19
CA PRO A 230 5.07 -6.28 7.08
C PRO A 230 5.09 -7.82 7.19
N LYS A 231 5.34 -8.33 8.39
CA LYS A 231 5.24 -9.78 8.69
C LYS A 231 3.80 -10.17 8.95
N GLU A 232 3.03 -9.27 9.55
CA GLU A 232 1.58 -9.40 9.81
C GLU A 232 0.83 -8.15 9.31
N LEU A 233 -0.49 -8.29 9.15
CA LEU A 233 -1.35 -7.16 8.79
C LEU A 233 -1.45 -6.17 9.94
N ASN A 234 -1.67 -4.89 9.64
CA ASN A 234 -1.84 -3.81 10.63
C ASN A 234 -0.65 -3.67 11.59
N THR A 235 0.57 -3.78 11.07
CA THR A 235 1.82 -3.64 11.82
C THR A 235 2.61 -2.38 11.47
N HIS A 236 1.96 -1.43 10.79
CA HIS A 236 2.53 -0.12 10.51
C HIS A 236 1.44 0.95 10.64
N GLU A 237 1.70 1.99 11.41
CA GLU A 237 0.84 3.15 11.59
C GLU A 237 1.61 4.43 11.25
N THR A 238 0.96 5.34 10.56
CA THR A 238 1.59 6.60 10.16
C THR A 238 0.58 7.73 9.99
N GLU A 239 0.96 8.94 10.38
CA GLU A 239 0.28 10.15 9.94
C GLU A 239 1.01 10.68 8.69
N TRP A 240 0.32 10.65 7.56
CA TRP A 240 0.87 11.10 6.28
C TRP A 240 0.06 12.22 5.63
N GLY A 241 -1.11 12.53 6.17
CA GLY A 241 -2.01 13.53 5.61
C GLY A 241 -1.43 14.93 5.61
N PHE A 242 -0.79 15.30 6.71
CA PHE A 242 -0.17 16.61 6.94
C PHE A 242 1.30 16.50 7.35
N SER A 243 1.83 15.29 7.49
CA SER A 243 3.21 15.03 7.90
C SER A 243 3.56 15.74 9.22
N CYS A 244 2.72 15.53 10.24
CA CYS A 244 2.83 16.21 11.54
C CYS A 244 3.99 15.64 12.34
N MET A 245 5.06 16.41 12.51
CA MET A 245 6.15 16.07 13.41
C MET A 245 5.64 15.84 14.84
N SER A 246 6.24 14.91 15.55
CA SER A 246 5.87 14.47 16.91
C SER A 246 4.58 13.65 17.02
N TYR A 247 3.89 13.36 15.90
CA TYR A 247 2.79 12.40 15.90
C TYR A 247 3.23 11.04 16.42
N GLU A 248 4.44 10.63 16.13
CA GLU A 248 5.00 9.33 16.53
C GLU A 248 4.85 9.08 18.03
N ILE A 249 4.99 10.12 18.87
CA ILE A 249 4.89 9.99 20.33
C ILE A 249 3.45 9.76 20.76
N SER A 250 2.53 10.65 20.36
CA SER A 250 1.12 10.56 20.73
C SER A 250 0.42 9.40 20.00
N GLY A 251 0.78 9.18 18.73
CA GLY A 251 0.27 8.07 17.93
C GLY A 251 0.67 6.71 18.49
N ALA A 252 1.96 6.53 18.83
CA ALA A 252 2.44 5.30 19.44
C ALA A 252 1.78 5.02 20.79
N LEU A 253 1.56 6.05 21.61
CA LEU A 253 0.83 5.91 22.85
C LEU A 253 -0.61 5.43 22.60
N GLY A 254 -1.31 6.06 21.64
CA GLY A 254 -2.67 5.67 21.28
C GLY A 254 -2.74 4.23 20.73
N VAL A 255 -1.80 3.85 19.87
CA VAL A 255 -1.69 2.49 19.33
C VAL A 255 -1.41 1.47 20.45
N LYS A 256 -0.51 1.78 21.40
CA LYS A 256 -0.24 0.92 22.55
C LYS A 256 -1.45 0.76 23.48
N MET A 257 -2.19 1.84 23.72
CA MET A 257 -3.44 1.78 24.51
C MET A 257 -4.49 0.91 23.83
N ALA A 258 -4.58 0.94 22.50
CA ALA A 258 -5.51 0.10 21.73
C ALA A 258 -5.04 -1.36 21.58
N ASN A 259 -3.73 -1.61 21.69
CA ASN A 259 -3.12 -2.93 21.53
C ASN A 259 -2.17 -3.23 22.72
N PRO A 260 -2.68 -3.41 23.93
CA PRO A 260 -1.85 -3.52 25.14
C PRO A 260 -0.88 -4.71 25.11
N ASP A 261 -1.22 -5.77 24.38
CA ASP A 261 -0.44 -7.02 24.30
C ASP A 261 0.62 -7.01 23.20
N LYS A 262 0.71 -5.93 22.37
CA LYS A 262 1.70 -5.81 21.32
C LYS A 262 2.78 -4.80 21.68
N GLU A 263 4.01 -5.02 21.23
CA GLU A 263 5.00 -3.96 21.24
C GLU A 263 4.74 -2.90 20.18
N VAL A 264 4.95 -1.65 20.55
CA VAL A 264 4.79 -0.50 19.68
C VAL A 264 6.09 0.28 19.64
N ILE A 265 6.65 0.42 18.47
CA ILE A 265 7.97 1.01 18.23
C ILE A 265 7.76 2.35 17.51
N ALA A 266 8.01 3.45 18.20
CA ALA A 266 8.01 4.78 17.62
C ALA A 266 9.36 5.09 16.98
N PHE A 267 9.36 5.38 15.69
CA PHE A 267 10.53 5.85 14.96
C PHE A 267 10.49 7.38 14.89
N VAL A 268 11.24 8.01 15.79
CA VAL A 268 11.24 9.47 15.96
C VAL A 268 12.53 10.04 15.41
N GLY A 269 12.44 11.04 14.54
CA GLY A 269 13.56 11.84 14.08
C GLY A 269 13.90 12.97 15.08
N ASP A 270 15.00 13.67 14.82
CA ASP A 270 15.43 14.87 15.51
C ASP A 270 14.70 16.13 14.98
#